data_62462da2d1ca3aac3d67259c238b0d59
#
_entry.id   62462da2d1ca3aac3d67259c238b0d59
#
_cell.length_a   1.000
_cell.length_b   1.000
_cell.length_c   1.000
_cell.angle_alpha   90.00
_cell.angle_beta   90.00
_cell.angle_gamma   90.00
#
_symmetry.space_group_name_H-M   'P 1'
#
loop_
_entity.id
_entity.type
_entity.pdbx_description
1 polymer ?
#
loop_
_entity_poly.entity_id
_entity_poly.type
_entity_poly.pdbx_seq_one_letter_code
_entity_poly.pdbx_strand_id
1 'polypeptide(L)'
;MDRAQWLEKIGCGFTPENIIVGIAARLDPVKDVATLVRGFAEASGECEELRLLIAGDGQEREMLEKLAKELGVAEKIFFAGWLTGMEGYYSSVDINVISSISETFPYAVTEAARAKIPTAASRVGGLPRLLIQNKTGMLFDAGDYHTLAEELAALANDGELRKRIGEAVYEKAKNEFSAASTCRRQIEIYEKIILREKKRREGVRDSVVICGAYGHGNAGDEAILSGMIRQLQSLDRDIQITVISRSPNDTQRIHDVNAIGRGSTRRQGEAFSRAKLYINGGGSLIQDVTSRRSLWFYLYTIRRAKKLGCMVHMYGCGIGPLKYGSDRRMSAKVLNRFVDVMTLRDPDSLELLEEIKVTKPELILAADPVLSVPPCEEERTREFMAANGLDESERYLCLGLRPWPGFEEKAGDIARALRFAYEELGLKPVFLPMNYAKDLEASRLVAKLSELPCIILPEIREAELAIGVMSRMKLVVAMRLHSLLFAANSGVPSVGISYDPKVSSFVEYTGCGGCVELENLTEQSLKDMIKLHCSTDKKAEFEESLKTVRAAEQLNLKTAKRLMSIE
;
A
#
# COMPACT_ATOMS: atom_id res chain seq x y z
N MET A 1 38.70 26.47 7.36
CA MET A 1 38.92 27.58 6.40
C MET A 1 37.62 28.35 6.39
N ASP A 2 37.68 29.67 6.54
CA ASP A 2 36.49 30.52 6.49
C ASP A 2 35.92 30.56 5.07
N ARG A 3 34.60 30.77 4.92
CA ARG A 3 33.88 30.83 3.64
C ARG A 3 34.55 31.79 2.64
N ALA A 4 34.84 33.01 3.06
CA ALA A 4 35.44 34.02 2.22
C ALA A 4 36.82 33.59 1.70
N GLN A 5 37.68 33.08 2.58
CA GLN A 5 39.01 32.59 2.23
C GLN A 5 38.96 31.41 1.24
N TRP A 6 37.95 30.54 1.38
CA TRP A 6 37.82 29.40 0.49
C TRP A 6 37.35 29.81 -0.90
N LEU A 7 36.34 30.70 -0.97
CA LEU A 7 35.85 31.23 -2.25
C LEU A 7 36.96 31.98 -3.02
N GLU A 8 37.76 32.79 -2.32
CA GLU A 8 38.93 33.43 -2.90
C GLU A 8 39.97 32.42 -3.41
N LYS A 9 40.25 31.38 -2.59
CA LYS A 9 41.22 30.33 -2.96
C LYS A 9 40.86 29.57 -4.24
N ILE A 10 39.57 29.30 -4.46
CA ILE A 10 39.12 28.60 -5.69
C ILE A 10 38.98 29.55 -6.88
N GLY A 11 39.05 30.86 -6.66
CA GLY A 11 38.99 31.86 -7.72
C GLY A 11 37.64 31.98 -8.42
N CYS A 12 36.53 31.66 -7.72
CA CYS A 12 35.20 31.65 -8.34
C CYS A 12 34.60 33.06 -8.58
N GLY A 13 35.16 34.10 -7.96
CA GLY A 13 34.61 35.45 -8.02
C GLY A 13 33.33 35.68 -7.21
N PHE A 14 32.85 34.67 -6.48
CA PHE A 14 31.68 34.80 -5.60
C PHE A 14 32.06 35.46 -4.26
N THR A 15 31.09 36.16 -3.68
CA THR A 15 31.29 36.86 -2.40
C THR A 15 30.53 36.13 -1.27
N PRO A 16 30.87 36.38 -0.01
CA PRO A 16 30.18 35.76 1.13
C PRO A 16 28.69 36.10 1.21
N GLU A 17 28.25 37.18 0.60
CA GLU A 17 26.87 37.66 0.53
C GLU A 17 26.03 36.91 -0.50
N ASN A 18 26.67 36.26 -1.47
CA ASN A 18 25.94 35.46 -2.47
C ASN A 18 25.29 34.23 -1.83
N ILE A 19 24.13 33.85 -2.35
CA ILE A 19 23.48 32.59 -2.03
C ILE A 19 23.97 31.54 -3.00
N ILE A 20 24.72 30.57 -2.48
CA ILE A 20 25.42 29.59 -3.32
C ILE A 20 24.64 28.27 -3.36
N VAL A 21 24.07 27.94 -4.51
CA VAL A 21 23.59 26.62 -4.87
C VAL A 21 24.79 25.75 -5.24
N GLY A 22 24.88 24.55 -4.68
CA GLY A 22 25.97 23.65 -4.94
C GLY A 22 25.54 22.26 -5.38
N ILE A 23 26.26 21.69 -6.34
CA ILE A 23 26.19 20.26 -6.66
C ILE A 23 27.59 19.66 -6.64
N ALA A 24 27.75 18.53 -5.95
CA ALA A 24 28.98 17.74 -5.92
C ALA A 24 28.74 16.38 -6.59
N ALA A 25 29.11 16.27 -7.88
CA ALA A 25 28.81 15.09 -8.68
C ALA A 25 29.76 14.92 -9.85
N ARG A 26 29.88 13.70 -10.39
CA ARG A 26 30.47 13.51 -11.73
C ARG A 26 29.56 14.14 -12.77
N LEU A 27 30.14 14.75 -13.78
CA LEU A 27 29.38 15.34 -14.89
C LEU A 27 29.11 14.27 -15.95
N ASP A 28 28.16 13.38 -15.65
CA ASP A 28 27.69 12.31 -16.53
C ASP A 28 26.15 12.34 -16.66
N PRO A 29 25.56 11.72 -17.71
CA PRO A 29 24.13 11.80 -17.99
C PRO A 29 23.23 11.33 -16.84
N VAL A 30 23.73 10.43 -15.98
CA VAL A 30 22.95 9.92 -14.84
C VAL A 30 22.73 10.99 -13.76
N LYS A 31 23.66 11.97 -13.68
CA LYS A 31 23.57 13.08 -12.72
C LYS A 31 22.68 14.22 -13.18
N ASP A 32 22.39 14.28 -14.47
CA ASP A 32 21.48 15.25 -15.11
C ASP A 32 21.68 16.69 -14.61
N VAL A 33 22.94 17.12 -14.65
CA VAL A 33 23.32 18.50 -14.25
C VAL A 33 22.72 19.54 -15.21
N ALA A 34 22.29 19.12 -16.39
CA ALA A 34 21.60 19.99 -17.34
C ALA A 34 20.23 20.46 -16.77
N THR A 35 19.50 19.60 -16.09
CA THR A 35 18.26 19.97 -15.36
C THR A 35 18.55 21.01 -14.28
N LEU A 36 19.66 20.87 -13.53
CA LEU A 36 20.06 21.89 -12.55
C LEU A 36 20.40 23.22 -13.22
N VAL A 37 21.19 23.22 -14.30
CA VAL A 37 21.57 24.47 -15.00
C VAL A 37 20.34 25.22 -15.55
N ARG A 38 19.33 24.50 -16.05
CA ARG A 38 18.06 25.08 -16.52
C ARG A 38 17.23 25.65 -15.36
N GLY A 39 17.03 24.88 -14.30
CA GLY A 39 16.29 25.34 -13.11
C GLY A 39 16.98 26.50 -12.40
N PHE A 40 18.32 26.49 -12.34
CA PHE A 40 19.09 27.60 -11.82
C PHE A 40 18.95 28.87 -12.69
N ALA A 41 18.95 28.75 -14.01
CA ALA A 41 18.77 29.88 -14.91
C ALA A 41 17.42 30.57 -14.67
N GLU A 42 16.36 29.80 -14.50
CA GLU A 42 15.01 30.32 -14.19
C GLU A 42 14.98 30.95 -12.79
N ALA A 43 15.44 30.27 -11.76
CA ALA A 43 15.47 30.78 -10.36
C ALA A 43 16.36 32.05 -10.23
N SER A 44 17.45 32.15 -10.98
CA SER A 44 18.37 33.30 -10.94
C SER A 44 17.77 34.59 -11.52
N GLY A 45 16.62 34.50 -12.19
CA GLY A 45 15.81 35.66 -12.61
C GLY A 45 15.03 36.28 -11.45
N GLU A 46 14.75 35.50 -10.41
CA GLU A 46 14.00 35.94 -9.21
C GLU A 46 14.92 36.34 -8.04
N CYS A 47 16.20 35.93 -8.07
CA CYS A 47 17.19 36.24 -7.03
C CYS A 47 18.56 36.60 -7.67
N GLU A 48 18.90 37.87 -7.63
CA GLU A 48 20.13 38.37 -8.30
C GLU A 48 21.42 37.86 -7.61
N GLU A 49 21.40 37.62 -6.29
CA GLU A 49 22.51 37.13 -5.51
C GLU A 49 22.78 35.63 -5.69
N LEU A 50 21.90 34.90 -6.41
CA LEU A 50 22.02 33.47 -6.58
C LEU A 50 23.25 33.11 -7.47
N ARG A 51 24.05 32.16 -7.01
CA ARG A 51 25.22 31.63 -7.73
C ARG A 51 25.20 30.11 -7.71
N LEU A 52 25.77 29.50 -8.75
CA LEU A 52 25.87 28.06 -8.86
C LEU A 52 27.32 27.60 -8.85
N LEU A 53 27.63 26.71 -7.91
CA LEU A 53 28.94 26.09 -7.77
C LEU A 53 28.86 24.60 -8.13
N ILE A 54 29.50 24.20 -9.22
CA ILE A 54 29.54 22.83 -9.70
C ILE A 54 30.89 22.21 -9.35
N ALA A 55 30.90 21.32 -8.37
CA ALA A 55 32.08 20.57 -7.94
C ALA A 55 32.07 19.17 -8.57
N GLY A 56 33.00 18.93 -9.46
CA GLY A 56 33.16 17.68 -10.20
C GLY A 56 33.59 17.91 -11.64
N ASP A 57 33.87 16.81 -12.32
CA ASP A 57 34.26 16.80 -13.71
C ASP A 57 33.67 15.61 -14.45
N GLY A 58 33.65 15.62 -15.78
CA GLY A 58 33.13 14.51 -16.59
C GLY A 58 32.83 14.89 -18.03
N GLN A 59 32.32 13.94 -18.77
CA GLN A 59 32.11 14.05 -20.22
C GLN A 59 31.09 15.13 -20.63
N GLU A 60 30.23 15.58 -19.74
CA GLU A 60 29.21 16.59 -20.04
C GLU A 60 29.65 18.02 -19.76
N ARG A 61 30.88 18.25 -19.25
CA ARG A 61 31.34 19.57 -18.86
C ARG A 61 31.22 20.60 -19.98
N GLU A 62 31.76 20.32 -21.17
CA GLU A 62 31.69 21.24 -22.31
C GLU A 62 30.24 21.57 -22.72
N MET A 63 29.37 20.56 -22.70
CA MET A 63 27.95 20.74 -23.01
C MET A 63 27.27 21.63 -21.97
N LEU A 64 27.56 21.45 -20.67
CA LEU A 64 27.00 22.26 -19.58
C LEU A 64 27.50 23.73 -19.64
N GLU A 65 28.79 23.96 -19.92
CA GLU A 65 29.34 25.31 -20.11
C GLU A 65 28.69 26.02 -21.31
N LYS A 66 28.44 25.29 -22.41
CA LYS A 66 27.68 25.80 -23.55
C LYS A 66 26.25 26.13 -23.21
N LEU A 67 25.55 25.24 -22.50
CA LEU A 67 24.18 25.44 -22.04
C LEU A 67 24.06 26.69 -21.15
N ALA A 68 25.01 26.88 -20.21
CA ALA A 68 25.05 28.07 -19.35
C ALA A 68 25.17 29.39 -20.17
N LYS A 69 25.97 29.39 -21.25
CA LYS A 69 26.07 30.53 -22.16
C LYS A 69 24.78 30.77 -22.93
N GLU A 70 24.18 29.73 -23.48
CA GLU A 70 22.92 29.81 -24.22
C GLU A 70 21.77 30.37 -23.35
N LEU A 71 21.76 30.03 -22.05
CA LEU A 71 20.79 30.53 -21.07
C LEU A 71 21.15 31.90 -20.47
N GLY A 72 22.28 32.47 -20.81
CA GLY A 72 22.74 33.79 -20.34
C GLY A 72 23.17 33.85 -18.87
N VAL A 73 23.48 32.69 -18.25
CA VAL A 73 23.86 32.60 -16.82
C VAL A 73 25.30 32.18 -16.57
N ALA A 74 26.13 32.14 -17.59
CA ALA A 74 27.52 31.68 -17.51
C ALA A 74 28.32 32.41 -16.42
N GLU A 75 28.15 33.72 -16.25
CA GLU A 75 28.82 34.53 -15.24
C GLU A 75 28.37 34.26 -13.80
N LYS A 76 27.23 33.58 -13.63
CA LYS A 76 26.67 33.18 -12.32
C LYS A 76 27.04 31.74 -11.94
N ILE A 77 27.71 30.99 -12.84
CA ILE A 77 28.04 29.57 -12.65
C ILE A 77 29.56 29.39 -12.63
N PHE A 78 30.06 28.70 -11.62
CA PHE A 78 31.47 28.34 -11.52
C PHE A 78 31.68 26.83 -11.53
N PHE A 79 32.44 26.33 -12.49
CA PHE A 79 32.85 24.94 -12.62
C PHE A 79 34.18 24.72 -11.90
N ALA A 80 34.13 24.27 -10.65
CA ALA A 80 35.29 24.09 -9.78
C ALA A 80 36.19 22.89 -10.14
N GLY A 81 35.72 22.02 -11.05
CA GLY A 81 36.41 20.77 -11.33
C GLY A 81 36.43 19.81 -10.12
N TRP A 82 37.39 18.90 -10.13
CA TRP A 82 37.53 17.94 -9.04
C TRP A 82 38.14 18.59 -7.81
N LEU A 83 37.36 18.59 -6.70
CA LEU A 83 37.82 19.14 -5.44
C LEU A 83 38.39 18.04 -4.52
N THR A 84 39.52 18.31 -3.88
CA THR A 84 40.11 17.52 -2.81
C THR A 84 39.80 18.18 -1.47
N GLY A 85 39.05 17.47 -0.59
CA GLY A 85 38.62 18.04 0.70
C GLY A 85 37.34 18.87 0.59
N MET A 86 36.21 18.24 0.88
CA MET A 86 34.88 18.84 0.70
C MET A 86 34.45 19.79 1.82
N GLU A 87 35.27 19.95 2.87
CA GLU A 87 34.93 20.82 4.02
C GLU A 87 34.72 22.29 3.61
N GLY A 88 35.60 22.81 2.74
CA GLY A 88 35.46 24.18 2.20
C GLY A 88 34.24 24.35 1.32
N TYR A 89 33.93 23.33 0.50
CA TYR A 89 32.73 23.30 -0.34
C TYR A 89 31.46 23.40 0.54
N TYR A 90 31.28 22.49 1.50
CA TYR A 90 30.09 22.50 2.34
C TYR A 90 30.04 23.68 3.34
N SER A 91 31.14 24.34 3.64
CA SER A 91 31.10 25.60 4.41
C SER A 91 30.67 26.81 3.57
N SER A 92 30.65 26.68 2.25
CA SER A 92 30.38 27.77 1.32
C SER A 92 29.04 27.65 0.58
N VAL A 93 28.43 26.46 0.57
CA VAL A 93 27.15 26.19 -0.08
C VAL A 93 25.98 26.44 0.87
N ASP A 94 24.95 27.15 0.40
CA ASP A 94 23.73 27.46 1.15
C ASP A 94 22.58 26.50 0.81
N ILE A 95 22.57 25.96 -0.42
CA ILE A 95 21.56 25.04 -0.94
C ILE A 95 22.28 23.93 -1.69
N ASN A 96 22.15 22.69 -1.27
CA ASN A 96 22.68 21.54 -2.01
C ASN A 96 21.64 21.01 -2.99
N VAL A 97 22.08 20.55 -4.17
CA VAL A 97 21.19 19.96 -5.18
C VAL A 97 21.68 18.58 -5.60
N ILE A 98 20.71 17.68 -5.85
CA ILE A 98 20.93 16.38 -6.46
C ILE A 98 19.89 16.21 -7.57
N SER A 99 20.31 16.39 -8.83
CA SER A 99 19.42 16.35 -10.00
C SER A 99 19.37 15.00 -10.72
N SER A 100 20.00 13.98 -10.15
CA SER A 100 20.19 12.66 -10.78
C SER A 100 18.89 12.01 -11.25
N ILE A 101 18.92 11.33 -12.39
CA ILE A 101 17.80 10.50 -12.89
C ILE A 101 17.74 9.12 -12.21
N SER A 102 18.81 8.69 -11.55
CA SER A 102 18.88 7.43 -10.81
C SER A 102 19.92 7.51 -9.70
N GLU A 103 19.52 7.14 -8.49
CA GLU A 103 20.39 7.06 -7.31
C GLU A 103 20.02 5.86 -6.44
N THR A 104 21.01 5.30 -5.75
CA THR A 104 20.71 4.41 -4.61
C THR A 104 20.53 5.23 -3.34
N PHE A 105 21.62 5.82 -2.85
CA PHE A 105 21.64 6.77 -1.73
C PHE A 105 22.98 7.52 -1.77
N PRO A 106 23.04 8.73 -2.35
CA PRO A 106 24.30 9.45 -2.56
C PRO A 106 24.86 10.02 -1.26
N TYR A 107 26.17 9.95 -1.07
CA TYR A 107 26.85 10.53 0.09
C TYR A 107 26.67 12.03 0.19
N ALA A 108 26.60 12.73 -0.96
CA ALA A 108 26.42 14.17 -1.00
C ALA A 108 25.21 14.67 -0.20
N VAL A 109 24.12 13.89 -0.11
CA VAL A 109 22.95 14.28 0.68
C VAL A 109 23.24 14.20 2.19
N THR A 110 23.99 13.19 2.65
CA THR A 110 24.33 13.06 4.08
C THR A 110 25.44 13.99 4.50
N GLU A 111 26.35 14.31 3.59
CA GLU A 111 27.41 15.32 3.83
C GLU A 111 26.82 16.72 3.92
N ALA A 112 25.90 17.10 3.01
CA ALA A 112 25.15 18.35 3.11
C ALA A 112 24.31 18.42 4.39
N ALA A 113 23.60 17.33 4.72
CA ALA A 113 22.83 17.24 5.97
C ALA A 113 23.71 17.42 7.22
N ARG A 114 24.93 16.85 7.23
CA ARG A 114 25.90 17.05 8.32
C ARG A 114 26.29 18.51 8.48
N ALA A 115 26.37 19.24 7.38
CA ALA A 115 26.67 20.68 7.36
C ALA A 115 25.42 21.55 7.61
N LYS A 116 24.25 20.95 7.87
CA LYS A 116 22.93 21.60 8.02
C LYS A 116 22.51 22.38 6.76
N ILE A 117 22.89 21.92 5.59
CA ILE A 117 22.55 22.52 4.31
C ILE A 117 21.27 21.84 3.81
N PRO A 118 20.19 22.59 3.51
CA PRO A 118 18.99 22.05 2.88
C PRO A 118 19.31 21.51 1.49
N THR A 119 18.69 20.40 1.12
CA THR A 119 18.88 19.77 -0.19
C THR A 119 17.57 19.79 -0.97
N ALA A 120 17.66 20.28 -2.23
CA ALA A 120 16.65 20.05 -3.25
C ALA A 120 17.11 18.86 -4.11
N ALA A 121 16.26 17.83 -4.24
CA ALA A 121 16.66 16.59 -4.91
C ALA A 121 15.57 16.00 -5.79
N SER A 122 15.99 15.31 -6.84
CA SER A 122 15.08 14.50 -7.65
C SER A 122 14.47 13.35 -6.82
N ARG A 123 13.21 13.02 -7.03
CA ARG A 123 12.44 11.98 -6.31
C ARG A 123 12.83 10.57 -6.78
N VAL A 124 14.10 10.20 -6.63
CA VAL A 124 14.62 8.90 -7.10
C VAL A 124 15.33 8.12 -6.00
N GLY A 125 15.30 6.79 -6.12
CA GLY A 125 16.04 5.86 -5.27
C GLY A 125 15.77 5.99 -3.78
N GLY A 126 16.83 6.17 -3.00
CA GLY A 126 16.76 6.31 -1.54
C GLY A 126 16.56 7.73 -1.02
N LEU A 127 16.56 8.74 -1.90
CA LEU A 127 16.46 10.15 -1.50
C LEU A 127 15.17 10.48 -0.72
N PRO A 128 13.98 10.00 -1.11
CA PRO A 128 12.74 10.25 -0.36
C PRO A 128 12.70 9.63 1.05
N ARG A 129 13.66 8.77 1.40
CA ARG A 129 13.78 8.25 2.78
C ARG A 129 14.36 9.29 3.75
N LEU A 130 15.27 10.12 3.27
CA LEU A 130 15.88 11.18 4.08
C LEU A 130 15.15 12.51 3.89
N LEU A 131 14.81 12.85 2.65
CA LEU A 131 14.20 14.11 2.27
C LEU A 131 12.67 13.98 2.24
N ILE A 132 11.99 14.77 3.04
CA ILE A 132 10.53 14.88 3.10
C ILE A 132 10.19 16.30 2.70
N GLN A 133 9.30 16.45 1.71
CA GLN A 133 8.89 17.73 1.14
C GLN A 133 8.57 18.78 2.24
N ASN A 134 9.17 19.95 2.13
CA ASN A 134 9.01 21.09 3.04
C ASN A 134 9.35 20.82 4.53
N LYS A 135 9.90 19.62 4.85
CA LYS A 135 10.29 19.24 6.22
C LYS A 135 11.80 19.05 6.36
N THR A 136 12.36 18.08 5.63
CA THR A 136 13.80 17.77 5.68
C THR A 136 14.51 17.97 4.35
N GLY A 137 13.81 18.47 3.33
CA GLY A 137 14.32 18.78 2.01
C GLY A 137 13.21 19.19 1.07
N MET A 138 13.57 19.46 -0.16
CA MET A 138 12.69 19.74 -1.28
C MET A 138 12.83 18.62 -2.31
N LEU A 139 11.73 18.20 -2.94
CA LEU A 139 11.72 17.08 -3.88
C LEU A 139 11.00 17.44 -5.18
N PHE A 140 11.66 17.24 -6.31
CA PHE A 140 11.11 17.43 -7.65
C PHE A 140 11.21 16.14 -8.47
N ASP A 141 10.45 16.01 -9.54
CA ASP A 141 10.55 14.84 -10.41
C ASP A 141 11.76 14.94 -11.33
N ALA A 142 12.41 13.81 -11.62
CA ALA A 142 13.62 13.78 -12.44
C ALA A 142 13.38 14.45 -13.81
N GLY A 143 14.21 15.41 -14.19
CA GLY A 143 14.09 16.20 -15.42
C GLY A 143 13.16 17.42 -15.31
N ASP A 144 12.41 17.58 -14.23
CA ASP A 144 11.53 18.72 -13.99
C ASP A 144 12.31 19.93 -13.44
N TYR A 145 12.88 20.70 -14.35
CA TYR A 145 13.65 21.88 -13.99
C TYR A 145 12.76 23.08 -13.57
N HIS A 146 11.49 23.10 -13.92
CA HIS A 146 10.57 24.16 -13.49
C HIS A 146 10.26 24.03 -11.99
N THR A 147 9.86 22.85 -11.52
CA THR A 147 9.69 22.60 -10.08
C THR A 147 10.99 22.84 -9.32
N LEU A 148 12.14 22.40 -9.86
CA LEU A 148 13.43 22.71 -9.25
C LEU A 148 13.68 24.22 -9.14
N ALA A 149 13.32 25.01 -10.14
CA ALA A 149 13.47 26.48 -10.11
C ALA A 149 12.62 27.11 -8.99
N GLU A 150 11.36 26.70 -8.86
CA GLU A 150 10.47 27.14 -7.77
C GLU A 150 11.06 26.81 -6.39
N GLU A 151 11.58 25.60 -6.22
CA GLU A 151 12.20 25.13 -4.97
C GLU A 151 13.48 25.92 -4.65
N LEU A 152 14.31 26.21 -5.66
CA LEU A 152 15.52 27.02 -5.50
C LEU A 152 15.18 28.48 -5.15
N ALA A 153 14.18 29.07 -5.81
CA ALA A 153 13.72 30.42 -5.52
C ALA A 153 13.15 30.53 -4.09
N ALA A 154 12.33 29.55 -3.67
CA ALA A 154 11.81 29.49 -2.30
C ALA A 154 12.93 29.41 -1.26
N LEU A 155 13.92 28.55 -1.47
CA LEU A 155 15.06 28.42 -0.57
C LEU A 155 15.99 29.66 -0.65
N ALA A 156 16.16 30.30 -1.80
CA ALA A 156 16.99 31.48 -1.93
C ALA A 156 16.40 32.70 -1.21
N ASN A 157 15.10 32.90 -1.30
CA ASN A 157 14.42 34.08 -0.77
C ASN A 157 14.09 33.98 0.74
N ASP A 158 14.11 32.77 1.31
CA ASP A 158 13.75 32.54 2.74
C ASP A 158 14.89 31.88 3.53
N GLY A 159 15.67 32.70 4.25
CA GLY A 159 16.76 32.26 5.13
C GLY A 159 16.31 31.42 6.32
N GLU A 160 15.12 31.70 6.87
CA GLU A 160 14.57 30.93 7.99
C GLU A 160 14.10 29.55 7.48
N LEU A 161 13.55 29.45 6.28
CA LEU A 161 13.22 28.19 5.65
C LEU A 161 14.47 27.33 5.44
N ARG A 162 15.57 27.90 4.89
CA ARG A 162 16.85 27.21 4.74
C ARG A 162 17.35 26.64 6.06
N LYS A 163 17.36 27.48 7.11
CA LYS A 163 17.82 27.09 8.46
C LYS A 163 16.96 25.97 9.05
N ARG A 164 15.64 26.12 8.98
CA ARG A 164 14.68 25.14 9.51
C ARG A 164 14.83 23.77 8.85
N ILE A 165 14.90 23.73 7.51
CA ILE A 165 15.08 22.49 6.75
C ILE A 165 16.46 21.89 7.00
N GLY A 166 17.51 22.72 7.03
CA GLY A 166 18.88 22.29 7.31
C GLY A 166 19.05 21.65 8.67
N GLU A 167 18.44 22.22 9.72
CA GLU A 167 18.46 21.61 11.06
C GLU A 167 17.63 20.32 11.11
N ALA A 168 16.46 20.30 10.48
CA ALA A 168 15.60 19.11 10.46
C ALA A 168 16.27 17.93 9.72
N VAL A 169 16.93 18.17 8.59
CA VAL A 169 17.65 17.12 7.85
C VAL A 169 18.88 16.63 8.63
N TYR A 170 19.59 17.53 9.32
CA TYR A 170 20.71 17.14 10.18
C TYR A 170 20.27 16.19 11.29
N GLU A 171 19.21 16.53 12.05
CA GLU A 171 18.70 15.66 13.12
C GLU A 171 18.24 14.30 12.59
N LYS A 172 17.54 14.28 11.47
CA LYS A 172 17.13 13.02 10.83
C LYS A 172 18.34 12.21 10.37
N ALA A 173 19.30 12.83 9.69
CA ALA A 173 20.51 12.15 9.21
C ALA A 173 21.34 11.58 10.38
N LYS A 174 21.52 12.36 11.46
CA LYS A 174 22.23 11.94 12.67
C LYS A 174 21.59 10.73 13.32
N ASN A 175 20.27 10.72 13.45
CA ASN A 175 19.54 9.66 14.15
C ASN A 175 19.37 8.38 13.30
N GLU A 176 19.18 8.52 12.01
CA GLU A 176 18.80 7.40 11.14
C GLU A 176 19.93 6.91 10.23
N PHE A 177 20.82 7.80 9.77
CA PHE A 177 21.80 7.54 8.72
C PHE A 177 23.27 7.69 9.14
N SER A 178 23.54 7.97 10.44
CA SER A 178 24.90 8.00 10.96
C SER A 178 25.54 6.61 10.96
N ALA A 179 26.89 6.56 10.94
CA ALA A 179 27.62 5.30 11.07
C ALA A 179 27.23 4.55 12.35
N ALA A 180 27.04 5.27 13.46
CA ALA A 180 26.64 4.69 14.75
C ALA A 180 25.23 4.07 14.67
N SER A 181 24.26 4.74 14.04
CA SER A 181 22.91 4.19 13.87
C SER A 181 22.90 2.98 12.92
N THR A 182 23.69 3.04 11.87
CA THR A 182 23.85 1.91 10.92
C THR A 182 24.48 0.70 11.61
N CYS A 183 25.58 0.87 12.36
CA CYS A 183 26.20 -0.21 13.11
C CYS A 183 25.24 -0.81 14.15
N ARG A 184 24.50 0.03 14.88
CA ARG A 184 23.51 -0.46 15.85
C ARG A 184 22.46 -1.35 15.16
N ARG A 185 21.88 -0.90 14.05
CA ARG A 185 20.91 -1.70 13.27
C ARG A 185 21.50 -3.01 12.77
N GLN A 186 22.77 -2.99 12.31
CA GLN A 186 23.44 -4.21 11.89
C GLN A 186 23.62 -5.20 13.03
N ILE A 187 24.06 -4.71 14.22
CA ILE A 187 24.21 -5.56 15.41
C ILE A 187 22.86 -6.18 15.79
N GLU A 188 21.79 -5.37 15.85
CA GLU A 188 20.44 -5.87 16.14
C GLU A 188 20.00 -6.96 15.15
N ILE A 189 20.30 -6.79 13.86
CA ILE A 189 19.99 -7.80 12.84
C ILE A 189 20.80 -9.08 13.09
N TYR A 190 22.07 -8.98 13.40
CA TYR A 190 22.91 -10.15 13.69
C TYR A 190 22.47 -10.88 14.95
N GLU A 191 22.16 -10.16 16.03
CA GLU A 191 21.62 -10.75 17.26
C GLU A 191 20.32 -11.52 17.00
N LYS A 192 19.40 -10.94 16.22
CA LYS A 192 18.17 -11.60 15.80
C LYS A 192 18.44 -12.86 14.99
N ILE A 193 19.38 -12.82 14.05
CA ILE A 193 19.75 -14.01 13.23
C ILE A 193 20.35 -15.11 14.13
N ILE A 194 21.24 -14.76 15.05
CA ILE A 194 21.87 -15.71 15.97
C ILE A 194 20.80 -16.35 16.89
N LEU A 195 19.90 -15.54 17.46
CA LEU A 195 18.82 -16.03 18.30
C LEU A 195 17.88 -16.99 17.53
N ARG A 196 17.53 -16.65 16.29
CA ARG A 196 16.72 -17.52 15.43
C ARG A 196 17.42 -18.84 15.15
N GLU A 197 18.71 -18.82 14.82
CA GLU A 197 19.46 -20.03 14.56
C GLU A 197 19.59 -20.90 15.82
N LYS A 198 19.77 -20.30 17.00
CA LYS A 198 19.75 -20.98 18.28
C LYS A 198 18.42 -21.68 18.52
N LYS A 199 17.29 -20.95 18.42
CA LYS A 199 15.95 -21.51 18.54
C LYS A 199 15.71 -22.66 17.55
N ARG A 200 16.19 -22.50 16.30
CA ARG A 200 16.09 -23.55 15.28
C ARG A 200 16.83 -24.82 15.67
N ARG A 201 18.03 -24.72 16.23
CA ARG A 201 18.83 -25.87 16.71
C ARG A 201 18.20 -26.55 17.92
N GLU A 202 17.55 -25.77 18.77
CA GLU A 202 16.81 -26.26 19.93
C GLU A 202 15.43 -26.85 19.58
N GLY A 203 15.04 -26.80 18.29
CA GLY A 203 13.76 -27.33 17.81
C GLY A 203 12.55 -26.50 18.23
N VAL A 204 12.76 -25.25 18.66
CA VAL A 204 11.69 -24.33 19.04
C VAL A 204 10.87 -23.95 17.80
N ARG A 205 9.56 -24.06 17.92
CA ARG A 205 8.60 -23.67 16.88
C ARG A 205 8.03 -22.30 17.24
N ASP A 206 8.31 -21.28 16.44
CA ASP A 206 7.85 -19.90 16.69
C ASP A 206 7.37 -19.18 15.41
N SER A 207 7.39 -19.85 14.26
CA SER A 207 6.95 -19.27 12.99
C SER A 207 5.48 -19.58 12.68
N VAL A 208 4.92 -18.82 11.73
CA VAL A 208 3.56 -18.97 11.22
C VAL A 208 3.60 -19.30 9.73
N VAL A 209 2.78 -20.25 9.30
CA VAL A 209 2.52 -20.50 7.88
C VAL A 209 1.09 -20.13 7.57
N ILE A 210 0.89 -19.26 6.57
CA ILE A 210 -0.42 -18.82 6.10
C ILE A 210 -0.69 -19.43 4.73
N CYS A 211 -1.89 -19.99 4.53
CA CYS A 211 -2.35 -20.56 3.27
C CYS A 211 -3.75 -20.04 2.93
N GLY A 212 -3.92 -19.53 1.72
CA GLY A 212 -5.19 -19.01 1.23
C GLY A 212 -5.20 -18.84 -0.29
N ALA A 213 -6.12 -18.02 -0.80
CA ALA A 213 -6.26 -17.76 -2.23
C ALA A 213 -5.35 -16.60 -2.72
N TYR A 214 -4.09 -16.60 -2.26
CA TYR A 214 -3.15 -15.51 -2.49
C TYR A 214 -2.34 -15.64 -3.78
N GLY A 215 -1.92 -14.48 -4.33
CA GLY A 215 -1.15 -14.40 -5.57
C GLY A 215 -2.01 -14.65 -6.83
N HIS A 216 -3.32 -14.41 -6.77
CA HIS A 216 -4.26 -14.54 -7.88
C HIS A 216 -4.70 -13.19 -8.49
N GLY A 217 -4.16 -12.06 -8.01
CA GLY A 217 -4.57 -10.72 -8.46
C GLY A 217 -6.01 -10.36 -8.03
N ASN A 218 -6.48 -10.87 -6.89
CA ASN A 218 -7.75 -10.49 -6.27
C ASN A 218 -7.46 -9.58 -5.08
N ALA A 219 -7.81 -8.30 -5.19
CA ALA A 219 -7.56 -7.29 -4.17
C ALA A 219 -8.15 -7.65 -2.80
N GLY A 220 -9.30 -8.35 -2.78
CA GLY A 220 -9.92 -8.79 -1.53
C GLY A 220 -9.11 -9.87 -0.80
N ASP A 221 -8.63 -10.89 -1.51
CA ASP A 221 -7.81 -11.93 -0.91
C ASP A 221 -6.45 -11.38 -0.43
N GLU A 222 -5.87 -10.44 -1.18
CA GLU A 222 -4.64 -9.75 -0.78
C GLU A 222 -4.87 -8.85 0.45
N ALA A 223 -6.05 -8.20 0.56
CA ALA A 223 -6.44 -7.43 1.74
C ALA A 223 -6.54 -8.29 3.01
N ILE A 224 -7.15 -9.48 2.89
CA ILE A 224 -7.21 -10.45 3.99
C ILE A 224 -5.80 -10.83 4.44
N LEU A 225 -4.89 -11.09 3.49
CA LEU A 225 -3.50 -11.42 3.80
C LEU A 225 -2.78 -10.26 4.49
N SER A 226 -2.94 -9.03 3.99
CA SER A 226 -2.36 -7.82 4.59
C SER A 226 -2.84 -7.63 6.03
N GLY A 227 -4.16 -7.76 6.28
CA GLY A 227 -4.74 -7.68 7.61
C GLY A 227 -4.14 -8.69 8.59
N MET A 228 -4.08 -9.97 8.19
CA MET A 228 -3.50 -11.04 9.02
C MET A 228 -2.01 -10.82 9.32
N ILE A 229 -1.21 -10.45 8.31
CA ILE A 229 0.22 -10.17 8.50
C ILE A 229 0.43 -9.05 9.51
N ARG A 230 -0.27 -7.92 9.34
CA ARG A 230 -0.19 -6.77 10.26
C ARG A 230 -0.58 -7.14 11.68
N GLN A 231 -1.66 -7.88 11.85
CA GLN A 231 -2.10 -8.34 13.16
C GLN A 231 -1.08 -9.26 13.83
N LEU A 232 -0.54 -10.23 13.09
CA LEU A 232 0.51 -11.11 13.63
C LEU A 232 1.78 -10.34 13.99
N GLN A 233 2.19 -9.39 13.16
CA GLN A 233 3.34 -8.51 13.41
C GLN A 233 3.12 -7.55 14.59
N SER A 234 1.86 -7.25 14.95
CA SER A 234 1.55 -6.48 16.15
C SER A 234 1.76 -7.28 17.44
N LEU A 235 1.69 -8.61 17.39
CA LEU A 235 2.04 -9.48 18.53
C LEU A 235 3.54 -9.60 18.72
N ASP A 236 4.26 -9.81 17.64
CA ASP A 236 5.72 -9.86 17.60
C ASP A 236 6.19 -9.34 16.23
N ARG A 237 6.88 -8.20 16.24
CA ARG A 237 7.37 -7.54 15.02
C ARG A 237 8.32 -8.41 14.21
N ASP A 238 8.99 -9.35 14.87
CA ASP A 238 9.97 -10.26 14.28
C ASP A 238 9.42 -11.64 13.95
N ILE A 239 8.10 -11.84 14.07
CA ILE A 239 7.42 -13.10 13.77
C ILE A 239 7.73 -13.56 12.35
N GLN A 240 8.18 -14.80 12.22
CA GLN A 240 8.50 -15.37 10.90
C GLN A 240 7.23 -15.88 10.23
N ILE A 241 6.80 -15.17 9.20
CA ILE A 241 5.61 -15.54 8.42
C ILE A 241 6.06 -16.11 7.08
N THR A 242 5.50 -17.26 6.72
CA THR A 242 5.66 -17.88 5.40
C THR A 242 4.30 -18.05 4.75
N VAL A 243 4.10 -17.47 3.57
CA VAL A 243 2.83 -17.54 2.83
C VAL A 243 2.90 -18.59 1.73
N ILE A 244 1.91 -19.47 1.64
CA ILE A 244 1.74 -20.37 0.49
C ILE A 244 0.91 -19.63 -0.57
N SER A 245 1.57 -19.23 -1.66
CA SER A 245 1.01 -18.38 -2.71
C SER A 245 1.13 -19.01 -4.10
N ARG A 246 0.28 -18.57 -5.03
CA ARG A 246 0.40 -18.88 -6.46
C ARG A 246 1.56 -18.12 -7.12
N SER A 247 1.75 -16.86 -6.74
CA SER A 247 2.82 -15.97 -7.23
C SER A 247 3.73 -15.58 -6.06
N PRO A 248 4.66 -16.46 -5.63
CA PRO A 248 5.47 -16.21 -4.43
C PRO A 248 6.29 -14.92 -4.49
N ASN A 249 6.88 -14.60 -5.64
CA ASN A 249 7.70 -13.40 -5.81
C ASN A 249 6.89 -12.11 -5.61
N ASP A 250 5.66 -12.06 -6.16
CA ASP A 250 4.78 -10.91 -5.97
C ASP A 250 4.33 -10.80 -4.52
N THR A 251 3.92 -11.91 -3.90
CA THR A 251 3.52 -11.94 -2.49
C THR A 251 4.66 -11.48 -1.58
N GLN A 252 5.89 -11.93 -1.85
CA GLN A 252 7.07 -11.50 -1.10
C GLN A 252 7.33 -10.00 -1.25
N ARG A 253 7.22 -9.47 -2.47
CA ARG A 253 7.45 -8.05 -2.77
C ARG A 253 6.39 -7.14 -2.15
N ILE A 254 5.10 -7.55 -2.21
CA ILE A 254 3.97 -6.73 -1.75
C ILE A 254 3.89 -6.71 -0.22
N HIS A 255 4.08 -7.87 0.43
CA HIS A 255 3.83 -8.03 1.87
C HIS A 255 5.09 -8.13 2.73
N ASP A 256 6.28 -8.10 2.14
CA ASP A 256 7.58 -8.23 2.84
C ASP A 256 7.65 -9.46 3.78
N VAL A 257 7.19 -10.61 3.29
CA VAL A 257 7.18 -11.90 4.01
C VAL A 257 7.80 -13.01 3.17
N ASN A 258 8.18 -14.12 3.80
CA ASN A 258 8.59 -15.30 3.02
C ASN A 258 7.40 -15.88 2.26
N ALA A 259 7.61 -16.29 1.00
CA ALA A 259 6.58 -16.92 0.21
C ALA A 259 7.08 -18.18 -0.50
N ILE A 260 6.21 -19.19 -0.60
CA ILE A 260 6.49 -20.47 -1.25
C ILE A 260 5.34 -20.86 -2.18
N GLY A 261 5.68 -21.52 -3.29
CA GLY A 261 4.70 -21.93 -4.29
C GLY A 261 3.78 -23.07 -3.82
N ARG A 262 2.53 -23.04 -4.28
CA ARG A 262 1.51 -24.08 -3.98
C ARG A 262 1.96 -25.50 -4.41
N GLY A 263 2.77 -25.63 -5.46
CA GLY A 263 3.32 -26.90 -5.93
C GLY A 263 4.57 -27.38 -5.18
N SER A 264 5.18 -26.55 -4.34
CA SER A 264 6.47 -26.84 -3.67
C SER A 264 6.28 -27.67 -2.41
N THR A 265 5.84 -28.92 -2.54
CA THR A 265 5.50 -29.80 -1.39
C THR A 265 6.63 -29.98 -0.39
N ARG A 266 7.88 -30.12 -0.85
CA ARG A 266 9.06 -30.22 0.04
C ARG A 266 9.22 -28.96 0.90
N ARG A 267 9.24 -27.75 0.28
CA ARG A 267 9.39 -26.48 1.00
C ARG A 267 8.23 -26.25 1.97
N GLN A 268 6.99 -26.62 1.59
CA GLN A 268 5.85 -26.58 2.50
C GLN A 268 6.06 -27.48 3.72
N GLY A 269 6.56 -28.70 3.52
CA GLY A 269 6.89 -29.61 4.62
C GLY A 269 7.94 -29.04 5.58
N GLU A 270 8.99 -28.44 5.05
CA GLU A 270 10.01 -27.75 5.82
C GLU A 270 9.44 -26.55 6.60
N ALA A 271 8.56 -25.76 5.98
CA ALA A 271 7.87 -24.65 6.65
C ALA A 271 6.96 -25.15 7.79
N PHE A 272 6.11 -26.15 7.54
CA PHE A 272 5.23 -26.72 8.57
C PHE A 272 6.01 -27.34 9.73
N SER A 273 7.15 -27.98 9.48
CA SER A 273 7.94 -28.58 10.57
C SER A 273 8.53 -27.55 11.54
N ARG A 274 8.67 -26.30 11.10
CA ARG A 274 9.19 -25.17 11.89
C ARG A 274 8.09 -24.30 12.48
N ALA A 275 6.89 -24.36 11.92
CA ALA A 275 5.79 -23.49 12.34
C ALA A 275 5.13 -23.98 13.64
N LYS A 276 4.88 -23.05 14.54
CA LYS A 276 4.01 -23.23 15.70
C LYS A 276 2.56 -23.22 15.23
N LEU A 277 2.20 -22.27 14.36
CA LEU A 277 0.85 -22.04 13.90
C LEU A 277 0.75 -22.18 12.38
N TYR A 278 -0.23 -22.90 11.91
CA TYR A 278 -0.71 -22.88 10.53
C TYR A 278 -2.06 -22.18 10.49
N ILE A 279 -2.14 -21.15 9.67
CA ILE A 279 -3.37 -20.40 9.40
C ILE A 279 -3.91 -20.82 8.03
N ASN A 280 -5.12 -21.40 8.02
CA ASN A 280 -5.92 -21.48 6.81
C ASN A 280 -6.80 -20.25 6.79
N GLY A 281 -6.39 -19.21 6.06
CA GLY A 281 -6.84 -17.88 6.35
C GLY A 281 -7.64 -17.21 5.27
N GLY A 282 -8.75 -16.63 5.71
CA GLY A 282 -9.59 -15.69 5.01
C GLY A 282 -10.33 -16.24 3.78
N GLY A 283 -11.41 -15.60 3.43
CA GLY A 283 -12.23 -15.99 2.31
C GLY A 283 -12.97 -17.31 2.51
N SER A 284 -13.72 -17.76 1.50
CA SER A 284 -14.43 -19.05 1.52
C SER A 284 -13.60 -20.12 0.83
N LEU A 285 -12.63 -20.70 1.54
CA LEU A 285 -11.70 -21.68 0.99
C LEU A 285 -12.28 -23.10 0.99
N ILE A 286 -13.12 -23.41 1.98
CA ILE A 286 -13.79 -24.70 2.12
C ILE A 286 -15.14 -24.61 1.38
N GLN A 287 -15.11 -24.74 0.06
CA GLN A 287 -16.26 -24.70 -0.83
C GLN A 287 -15.96 -25.51 -2.11
N ASP A 288 -17.01 -26.03 -2.78
CA ASP A 288 -16.86 -26.88 -3.97
C ASP A 288 -17.50 -26.31 -5.25
N VAL A 289 -18.00 -25.06 -5.17
CA VAL A 289 -18.69 -24.40 -6.29
C VAL A 289 -17.72 -23.94 -7.36
N THR A 290 -16.62 -23.31 -6.97
CA THR A 290 -15.65 -22.78 -7.93
C THR A 290 -14.63 -23.83 -8.37
N SER A 291 -14.17 -24.70 -7.46
CA SER A 291 -13.21 -25.76 -7.78
C SER A 291 -13.07 -26.79 -6.68
N ARG A 292 -13.49 -28.02 -6.94
CA ARG A 292 -13.26 -29.16 -6.05
C ARG A 292 -11.76 -29.42 -5.81
N ARG A 293 -10.91 -29.16 -6.81
CA ARG A 293 -9.44 -29.31 -6.66
C ARG A 293 -8.88 -28.32 -5.63
N SER A 294 -9.43 -27.10 -5.58
CA SER A 294 -9.05 -26.11 -4.56
C SER A 294 -9.47 -26.57 -3.16
N LEU A 295 -10.69 -27.05 -3.00
CA LEU A 295 -11.14 -27.62 -1.73
C LEU A 295 -10.19 -28.72 -1.24
N TRP A 296 -9.87 -29.68 -2.09
CA TRP A 296 -8.97 -30.80 -1.74
C TRP A 296 -7.57 -30.32 -1.39
N PHE A 297 -7.06 -29.30 -2.05
CA PHE A 297 -5.77 -28.70 -1.74
C PHE A 297 -5.77 -28.10 -0.32
N TYR A 298 -6.79 -27.34 0.06
CA TYR A 298 -6.87 -26.76 1.41
C TYR A 298 -7.04 -27.84 2.49
N LEU A 299 -7.91 -28.82 2.28
CA LEU A 299 -8.05 -29.94 3.20
C LEU A 299 -6.75 -30.76 3.34
N TYR A 300 -6.00 -30.91 2.25
CA TYR A 300 -4.68 -31.57 2.28
C TYR A 300 -3.67 -30.75 3.10
N THR A 301 -3.58 -29.44 2.91
CA THR A 301 -2.64 -28.58 3.64
C THR A 301 -2.96 -28.52 5.13
N ILE A 302 -4.24 -28.41 5.53
CA ILE A 302 -4.71 -28.52 6.92
C ILE A 302 -4.23 -29.84 7.55
N ARG A 303 -4.54 -30.97 6.91
CA ARG A 303 -4.14 -32.30 7.41
C ARG A 303 -2.61 -32.40 7.53
N ARG A 304 -1.88 -31.88 6.56
CA ARG A 304 -0.41 -31.99 6.54
C ARG A 304 0.24 -31.12 7.61
N ALA A 305 -0.21 -29.90 7.78
CA ALA A 305 0.27 -28.98 8.81
C ALA A 305 0.07 -29.60 10.22
N LYS A 306 -1.14 -30.12 10.49
CA LYS A 306 -1.42 -30.77 11.77
C LYS A 306 -0.57 -32.02 12.02
N LYS A 307 -0.35 -32.84 10.99
CA LYS A 307 0.52 -34.04 11.09
C LYS A 307 1.98 -33.70 11.34
N LEU A 308 2.44 -32.54 10.87
CA LEU A 308 3.77 -32.01 11.11
C LEU A 308 3.87 -31.21 12.40
N GLY A 309 2.82 -31.18 13.22
CA GLY A 309 2.79 -30.67 14.59
C GLY A 309 2.44 -29.19 14.73
N CYS A 310 1.87 -28.55 13.70
CA CYS A 310 1.33 -27.20 13.84
C CYS A 310 0.02 -27.20 14.64
N MET A 311 -0.23 -26.13 15.41
CA MET A 311 -1.58 -25.74 15.74
C MET A 311 -2.26 -25.22 14.46
N VAL A 312 -3.53 -25.56 14.26
CA VAL A 312 -4.26 -25.23 13.04
C VAL A 312 -5.42 -24.30 13.35
N HIS A 313 -5.35 -23.09 12.83
CA HIS A 313 -6.35 -22.05 12.95
C HIS A 313 -6.98 -21.73 11.59
N MET A 314 -8.27 -21.84 11.48
CA MET A 314 -9.01 -21.26 10.36
C MET A 314 -9.42 -19.85 10.76
N TYR A 315 -8.83 -18.85 10.10
CA TYR A 315 -8.76 -17.47 10.58
C TYR A 315 -9.73 -16.57 9.79
N GLY A 316 -10.78 -16.08 10.43
CA GLY A 316 -11.77 -15.19 9.83
C GLY A 316 -12.35 -15.73 8.52
N CYS A 317 -12.62 -17.03 8.47
CA CYS A 317 -12.99 -17.72 7.24
C CYS A 317 -14.50 -17.86 7.07
N GLY A 318 -14.94 -17.90 5.79
CA GLY A 318 -16.26 -18.36 5.40
C GLY A 318 -16.22 -19.83 5.01
N ILE A 319 -17.29 -20.58 5.29
CA ILE A 319 -17.44 -21.99 4.93
C ILE A 319 -18.59 -22.14 3.93
N GLY A 320 -18.34 -22.90 2.88
CA GLY A 320 -19.36 -23.23 1.88
C GLY A 320 -19.49 -22.21 0.72
N PRO A 321 -20.46 -22.46 -0.17
CA PRO A 321 -21.36 -23.63 -0.20
C PRO A 321 -20.63 -24.94 -0.50
N LEU A 322 -21.16 -26.05 0.07
CA LEU A 322 -20.73 -27.42 -0.23
C LEU A 322 -21.89 -28.18 -0.85
N LYS A 323 -21.89 -28.34 -2.18
CA LYS A 323 -22.97 -28.94 -2.95
C LYS A 323 -22.93 -30.48 -2.94
N TYR A 324 -21.72 -31.06 -2.96
CA TYR A 324 -21.56 -32.51 -3.08
C TYR A 324 -21.49 -33.18 -1.70
N GLY A 325 -22.33 -34.20 -1.47
CA GLY A 325 -22.35 -34.94 -0.20
C GLY A 325 -21.01 -35.63 0.13
N SER A 326 -20.22 -36.02 -0.89
CA SER A 326 -18.86 -36.54 -0.67
C SER A 326 -17.92 -35.49 -0.09
N ASP A 327 -18.02 -34.24 -0.59
CA ASP A 327 -17.15 -33.15 -0.16
C ASP A 327 -17.58 -32.63 1.21
N ARG A 328 -18.88 -32.63 1.55
CA ARG A 328 -19.41 -32.40 2.90
C ARG A 328 -18.83 -33.39 3.93
N ARG A 329 -18.91 -34.71 3.63
CA ARG A 329 -18.36 -35.75 4.52
C ARG A 329 -16.83 -35.64 4.66
N MET A 330 -16.13 -35.38 3.57
CA MET A 330 -14.67 -35.23 3.59
C MET A 330 -14.25 -34.00 4.39
N SER A 331 -14.89 -32.85 4.17
CA SER A 331 -14.65 -31.61 4.91
C SER A 331 -14.90 -31.82 6.41
N ALA A 332 -16.05 -32.36 6.79
CA ALA A 332 -16.35 -32.65 8.18
C ALA A 332 -15.31 -33.57 8.85
N LYS A 333 -14.88 -34.64 8.15
CA LYS A 333 -13.84 -35.54 8.65
C LYS A 333 -12.48 -34.84 8.87
N VAL A 334 -12.07 -33.99 7.92
CA VAL A 334 -10.78 -33.29 8.01
C VAL A 334 -10.83 -32.20 9.07
N LEU A 335 -11.89 -31.38 9.09
CA LEU A 335 -12.07 -30.30 10.04
C LEU A 335 -12.13 -30.84 11.49
N ASN A 336 -12.96 -31.84 11.75
CA ASN A 336 -13.03 -32.47 13.09
C ASN A 336 -11.71 -33.09 13.56
N ARG A 337 -10.85 -33.56 12.65
CA ARG A 337 -9.64 -34.31 13.05
C ARG A 337 -8.40 -33.44 13.13
N PHE A 338 -8.33 -32.37 12.36
CA PHE A 338 -7.06 -31.68 12.10
C PHE A 338 -7.12 -30.17 12.36
N VAL A 339 -8.28 -29.60 12.69
CA VAL A 339 -8.41 -28.18 13.05
C VAL A 339 -8.53 -28.04 14.56
N ASP A 340 -7.84 -27.08 15.14
CA ASP A 340 -7.92 -26.79 16.57
C ASP A 340 -8.99 -25.73 16.86
N VAL A 341 -8.97 -24.62 16.13
CA VAL A 341 -9.91 -23.50 16.29
C VAL A 341 -10.33 -22.96 14.92
N MET A 342 -11.58 -22.56 14.82
CA MET A 342 -12.14 -21.85 13.67
C MET A 342 -12.74 -20.53 14.13
N THR A 343 -12.21 -19.40 13.65
CA THR A 343 -12.89 -18.12 13.73
C THR A 343 -13.61 -17.88 12.41
N LEU A 344 -14.92 -17.69 12.48
CA LEU A 344 -15.83 -17.60 11.33
C LEU A 344 -16.27 -16.15 11.13
N ARG A 345 -16.35 -15.71 9.89
CA ARG A 345 -16.69 -14.33 9.58
C ARG A 345 -18.19 -14.05 9.44
N ASP A 346 -19.00 -15.08 9.37
CA ASP A 346 -20.45 -14.99 9.16
C ASP A 346 -21.22 -16.14 9.86
N PRO A 347 -22.49 -15.92 10.25
CA PRO A 347 -23.34 -16.93 10.87
C PRO A 347 -23.62 -18.14 9.97
N ASP A 348 -23.79 -17.94 8.66
CA ASP A 348 -24.12 -19.01 7.70
C ASP A 348 -23.03 -20.10 7.70
N SER A 349 -21.77 -19.68 7.89
CA SER A 349 -20.64 -20.61 8.03
C SER A 349 -20.79 -21.49 9.27
N LEU A 350 -21.30 -20.94 10.38
CA LEU A 350 -21.54 -21.69 11.61
C LEU A 350 -22.66 -22.71 11.41
N GLU A 351 -23.79 -22.29 10.84
CA GLU A 351 -24.93 -23.16 10.54
C GLU A 351 -24.54 -24.33 9.64
N LEU A 352 -23.77 -24.06 8.56
CA LEU A 352 -23.29 -25.14 7.68
C LEU A 352 -22.37 -26.12 8.41
N LEU A 353 -21.49 -25.66 9.32
CA LEU A 353 -20.63 -26.54 10.11
C LEU A 353 -21.42 -27.42 11.05
N GLU A 354 -22.49 -26.90 11.65
CA GLU A 354 -23.43 -27.68 12.47
C GLU A 354 -24.15 -28.73 11.62
N GLU A 355 -24.67 -28.34 10.44
CA GLU A 355 -25.34 -29.24 9.50
C GLU A 355 -24.44 -30.42 9.11
N ILE A 356 -23.15 -30.17 8.79
CA ILE A 356 -22.22 -31.23 8.44
C ILE A 356 -21.54 -31.90 9.64
N LYS A 357 -21.98 -31.59 10.86
CA LYS A 357 -21.50 -32.18 12.12
C LYS A 357 -20.01 -31.95 12.40
N VAL A 358 -19.54 -30.73 12.25
CA VAL A 358 -18.21 -30.30 12.72
C VAL A 358 -18.36 -29.82 14.17
N THR A 359 -17.87 -30.63 15.11
CA THR A 359 -18.09 -30.43 16.55
C THR A 359 -16.83 -30.50 17.41
N LYS A 360 -15.67 -30.82 16.81
CA LYS A 360 -14.41 -31.00 17.55
C LYS A 360 -13.57 -29.72 17.66
N PRO A 361 -13.40 -28.92 16.60
CA PRO A 361 -12.71 -27.65 16.74
C PRO A 361 -13.56 -26.69 17.59
N GLU A 362 -12.89 -25.79 18.29
CA GLU A 362 -13.53 -24.64 18.90
C GLU A 362 -14.04 -23.70 17.80
N LEU A 363 -15.34 -23.37 17.82
CA LEU A 363 -15.99 -22.48 16.85
C LEU A 363 -16.25 -21.12 17.49
N ILE A 364 -15.77 -20.05 16.87
CA ILE A 364 -15.90 -18.67 17.36
C ILE A 364 -16.46 -17.82 16.22
N LEU A 365 -17.60 -17.17 16.43
CA LEU A 365 -18.10 -16.16 15.51
C LEU A 365 -17.25 -14.89 15.66
N ALA A 366 -16.59 -14.50 14.61
CA ALA A 366 -15.68 -13.36 14.52
C ALA A 366 -16.09 -12.43 13.36
N ALA A 367 -15.15 -11.82 12.66
CA ALA A 367 -15.42 -11.07 11.44
C ALA A 367 -14.24 -11.19 10.46
N ASP A 368 -14.42 -10.65 9.27
CA ASP A 368 -13.41 -10.70 8.19
C ASP A 368 -12.18 -9.86 8.56
N PRO A 369 -10.95 -10.40 8.44
CA PRO A 369 -9.70 -9.68 8.76
C PRO A 369 -9.47 -8.38 8.00
N VAL A 370 -10.15 -8.17 6.89
CA VAL A 370 -10.10 -6.92 6.11
C VAL A 370 -10.50 -5.70 6.96
N LEU A 371 -11.36 -5.88 7.96
CA LEU A 371 -11.81 -4.78 8.83
C LEU A 371 -10.70 -4.20 9.73
N SER A 372 -9.55 -4.86 9.83
CA SER A 372 -8.37 -4.36 10.54
C SER A 372 -7.36 -3.64 9.64
N VAL A 373 -7.56 -3.63 8.33
CA VAL A 373 -6.63 -2.98 7.38
C VAL A 373 -6.87 -1.47 7.38
N PRO A 374 -5.88 -0.65 7.74
CA PRO A 374 -6.04 0.81 7.66
C PRO A 374 -6.00 1.28 6.21
N PRO A 375 -6.56 2.46 5.90
CA PRO A 375 -6.29 3.13 4.62
C PRO A 375 -4.80 3.48 4.51
N CYS A 376 -4.30 3.68 3.30
CA CYS A 376 -2.97 4.22 3.09
C CYS A 376 -2.91 5.70 3.56
N GLU A 377 -1.69 6.27 3.54
CA GLU A 377 -1.47 7.68 3.86
C GLU A 377 -2.35 8.58 2.98
N GLU A 378 -2.88 9.64 3.59
CA GLU A 378 -3.85 10.54 2.96
C GLU A 378 -3.29 11.19 1.69
N GLU A 379 -2.04 11.64 1.73
CA GLU A 379 -1.33 12.25 0.59
C GLU A 379 -1.27 11.28 -0.60
N ARG A 380 -0.90 10.04 -0.36
CA ARG A 380 -0.84 8.99 -1.39
C ARG A 380 -2.22 8.68 -2.00
N THR A 381 -3.27 8.72 -1.18
CA THR A 381 -4.65 8.57 -1.68
C THR A 381 -4.99 9.71 -2.62
N ARG A 382 -4.67 10.95 -2.26
CA ARG A 382 -4.91 12.16 -3.08
C ARG A 382 -4.15 12.11 -4.40
N GLU A 383 -2.85 11.81 -4.35
CA GLU A 383 -2.02 11.67 -5.55
C GLU A 383 -2.60 10.64 -6.52
N PHE A 384 -2.98 9.47 -6.01
CA PHE A 384 -3.61 8.43 -6.84
C PHE A 384 -4.94 8.88 -7.44
N MET A 385 -5.80 9.52 -6.66
CA MET A 385 -7.09 10.05 -7.12
C MET A 385 -6.89 11.09 -8.22
N ALA A 386 -6.04 12.08 -8.00
CA ALA A 386 -5.75 13.14 -8.97
C ALA A 386 -5.16 12.56 -10.28
N ALA A 387 -4.21 11.64 -10.19
CA ALA A 387 -3.62 10.97 -11.35
C ALA A 387 -4.64 10.16 -12.19
N ASN A 388 -5.78 9.79 -11.59
CA ASN A 388 -6.85 9.04 -12.24
C ASN A 388 -8.12 9.89 -12.52
N GLY A 389 -8.01 11.21 -12.44
CA GLY A 389 -9.09 12.14 -12.80
C GLY A 389 -10.19 12.27 -11.76
N LEU A 390 -9.93 11.92 -10.49
CA LEU A 390 -10.83 12.15 -9.38
C LEU A 390 -10.45 13.45 -8.64
N ASP A 391 -11.43 14.34 -8.46
CA ASP A 391 -11.30 15.60 -7.73
C ASP A 391 -11.92 15.46 -6.33
N GLU A 392 -11.22 15.87 -5.27
CA GLU A 392 -11.73 15.81 -3.89
C GLU A 392 -12.95 16.69 -3.62
N SER A 393 -13.21 17.70 -4.43
CA SER A 393 -14.39 18.56 -4.34
C SER A 393 -15.66 17.89 -4.85
N GLU A 394 -15.54 16.77 -5.56
CA GLU A 394 -16.63 16.06 -6.20
C GLU A 394 -17.16 14.89 -5.33
N ARG A 395 -18.38 14.48 -5.63
CA ARG A 395 -19.05 13.38 -4.93
C ARG A 395 -19.12 12.15 -5.82
N TYR A 396 -18.70 11.01 -5.33
CA TYR A 396 -18.58 9.79 -6.14
C TYR A 396 -19.47 8.65 -5.64
N LEU A 397 -20.04 7.91 -6.61
CA LEU A 397 -20.64 6.59 -6.42
C LEU A 397 -19.67 5.53 -6.94
N CYS A 398 -19.15 4.68 -6.06
CA CYS A 398 -18.26 3.59 -6.47
C CYS A 398 -19.03 2.32 -6.83
N LEU A 399 -18.67 1.69 -7.93
CA LEU A 399 -19.25 0.42 -8.39
C LEU A 399 -18.22 -0.71 -8.37
N GLY A 400 -18.54 -1.80 -7.64
CA GLY A 400 -17.76 -3.03 -7.58
C GLY A 400 -18.48 -4.19 -8.27
N LEU A 401 -18.51 -4.20 -9.61
CA LEU A 401 -19.27 -5.16 -10.40
C LEU A 401 -18.45 -6.41 -10.78
N ARG A 402 -19.14 -7.48 -11.14
CA ARG A 402 -18.52 -8.70 -11.67
C ARG A 402 -19.41 -9.39 -12.68
N PRO A 403 -18.85 -10.10 -13.67
CA PRO A 403 -19.64 -10.97 -14.53
C PRO A 403 -20.21 -12.14 -13.72
N TRP A 404 -21.51 -12.40 -13.92
CA TRP A 404 -22.24 -13.50 -13.29
C TRP A 404 -23.40 -13.91 -14.19
N PRO A 405 -23.90 -15.16 -14.17
CA PRO A 405 -25.11 -15.53 -14.90
C PRO A 405 -26.27 -14.59 -14.58
N GLY A 406 -26.95 -14.07 -15.59
CA GLY A 406 -28.02 -13.07 -15.44
C GLY A 406 -27.57 -11.61 -15.28
N PHE A 407 -26.27 -11.33 -15.13
CA PHE A 407 -25.78 -9.96 -14.98
C PHE A 407 -26.01 -9.09 -16.22
N GLU A 408 -25.79 -9.63 -17.42
CA GLU A 408 -25.95 -8.89 -18.68
C GLU A 408 -27.37 -8.40 -18.88
N GLU A 409 -28.38 -9.19 -18.46
CA GLU A 409 -29.79 -8.84 -18.52
C GLU A 409 -30.13 -7.67 -17.59
N LYS A 410 -29.41 -7.55 -16.47
CA LYS A 410 -29.59 -6.51 -15.44
C LYS A 410 -28.68 -5.29 -15.63
N ALA A 411 -27.70 -5.36 -16.51
CA ALA A 411 -26.74 -4.29 -16.74
C ALA A 411 -27.43 -2.96 -17.17
N GLY A 412 -28.52 -3.06 -17.96
CA GLY A 412 -29.31 -1.91 -18.36
C GLY A 412 -30.05 -1.26 -17.19
N ASP A 413 -30.60 -2.04 -16.26
CA ASP A 413 -31.25 -1.54 -15.05
C ASP A 413 -30.23 -0.83 -14.12
N ILE A 414 -29.05 -1.41 -13.96
CA ILE A 414 -27.94 -0.82 -13.20
C ILE A 414 -27.52 0.52 -13.85
N ALA A 415 -27.37 0.54 -15.17
CA ALA A 415 -26.98 1.74 -15.89
C ALA A 415 -28.00 2.89 -15.76
N ARG A 416 -29.29 2.59 -15.78
CA ARG A 416 -30.34 3.59 -15.59
C ARG A 416 -30.40 4.11 -14.13
N ALA A 417 -30.21 3.24 -13.16
CA ALA A 417 -30.10 3.65 -11.75
C ALA A 417 -28.85 4.51 -11.52
N LEU A 418 -27.76 4.24 -12.23
CA LEU A 418 -26.53 5.04 -12.19
C LEU A 418 -26.77 6.44 -12.80
N ARG A 419 -27.51 6.53 -13.91
CA ARG A 419 -27.91 7.80 -14.53
C ARG A 419 -28.73 8.65 -13.56
N PHE A 420 -29.71 8.07 -12.87
CA PHE A 420 -30.44 8.75 -11.80
C PHE A 420 -29.51 9.27 -10.69
N ALA A 421 -28.55 8.46 -10.24
CA ALA A 421 -27.60 8.89 -9.20
C ALA A 421 -26.75 10.08 -9.66
N TYR A 422 -26.38 10.12 -10.93
CA TYR A 422 -25.62 11.22 -11.52
C TYR A 422 -26.47 12.49 -11.67
N GLU A 423 -27.65 12.39 -12.30
CA GLU A 423 -28.50 13.51 -12.66
C GLU A 423 -29.22 14.14 -11.45
N GLU A 424 -29.74 13.30 -10.54
CA GLU A 424 -30.60 13.76 -9.43
C GLU A 424 -29.85 13.90 -8.10
N LEU A 425 -28.78 13.10 -7.88
CA LEU A 425 -28.03 13.11 -6.62
C LEU A 425 -26.63 13.73 -6.75
N GLY A 426 -26.20 14.09 -7.96
CA GLY A 426 -24.88 14.66 -8.23
C GLY A 426 -23.72 13.72 -7.90
N LEU A 427 -23.91 12.42 -8.10
CA LEU A 427 -22.89 11.41 -7.81
C LEU A 427 -22.17 10.97 -9.09
N LYS A 428 -20.89 11.27 -9.22
CA LYS A 428 -20.08 10.85 -10.37
C LYS A 428 -19.73 9.36 -10.26
N PRO A 429 -19.93 8.56 -11.33
CA PRO A 429 -19.69 7.14 -11.30
C PRO A 429 -18.19 6.78 -11.40
N VAL A 430 -17.72 5.94 -10.48
CA VAL A 430 -16.37 5.39 -10.44
C VAL A 430 -16.45 3.87 -10.33
N PHE A 431 -15.78 3.16 -11.20
CA PHE A 431 -15.71 1.70 -11.15
C PHE A 431 -14.39 1.26 -10.52
N LEU A 432 -14.47 0.39 -9.51
CA LEU A 432 -13.32 -0.25 -8.86
C LEU A 432 -13.37 -1.77 -9.09
N PRO A 433 -12.72 -2.28 -10.15
CA PRO A 433 -12.64 -3.72 -10.40
C PRO A 433 -11.77 -4.42 -9.35
N MET A 434 -12.34 -5.28 -8.51
CA MET A 434 -11.63 -6.01 -7.44
C MET A 434 -10.76 -7.15 -7.95
N ASN A 435 -11.17 -7.80 -9.02
CA ASN A 435 -10.36 -8.70 -9.83
C ASN A 435 -10.29 -8.11 -11.23
N TYR A 436 -9.25 -7.29 -11.45
CA TYR A 436 -9.18 -6.43 -12.62
C TYR A 436 -9.44 -7.17 -13.94
N ALA A 437 -8.76 -8.29 -14.15
CA ALA A 437 -8.88 -9.07 -15.39
C ALA A 437 -10.30 -9.60 -15.66
N LYS A 438 -11.09 -9.88 -14.62
CA LYS A 438 -12.44 -10.44 -14.75
C LYS A 438 -13.53 -9.38 -14.67
N ASP A 439 -13.36 -8.36 -13.83
CA ASP A 439 -14.42 -7.42 -13.51
C ASP A 439 -14.46 -6.22 -14.46
N LEU A 440 -13.38 -6.02 -15.23
CA LEU A 440 -13.26 -4.90 -16.17
C LEU A 440 -14.35 -4.94 -17.26
N GLU A 441 -14.73 -6.12 -17.75
CA GLU A 441 -15.74 -6.28 -18.78
C GLU A 441 -17.13 -5.85 -18.27
N ALA A 442 -17.53 -6.29 -17.07
CA ALA A 442 -18.78 -5.87 -16.43
C ALA A 442 -18.82 -4.36 -16.19
N SER A 443 -17.70 -3.77 -15.73
CA SER A 443 -17.58 -2.34 -15.52
C SER A 443 -17.74 -1.55 -16.83
N ARG A 444 -17.06 -1.98 -17.90
CA ARG A 444 -17.17 -1.36 -19.23
C ARG A 444 -18.58 -1.46 -19.83
N LEU A 445 -19.25 -2.59 -19.64
CA LEU A 445 -20.62 -2.77 -20.12
C LEU A 445 -21.57 -1.76 -19.50
N VAL A 446 -21.57 -1.65 -18.16
CA VAL A 446 -22.46 -0.72 -17.46
C VAL A 446 -22.06 0.74 -17.73
N ALA A 447 -20.79 1.07 -17.78
CA ALA A 447 -20.30 2.40 -18.15
C ALA A 447 -20.80 2.81 -19.54
N LYS A 448 -20.69 1.91 -20.53
CA LYS A 448 -21.18 2.15 -21.89
C LYS A 448 -22.71 2.35 -21.94
N LEU A 449 -23.48 1.49 -21.23
CA LEU A 449 -24.95 1.57 -21.21
C LEU A 449 -25.46 2.80 -20.45
N SER A 450 -24.69 3.33 -19.50
CA SER A 450 -25.08 4.55 -18.77
C SER A 450 -24.96 5.82 -19.59
N GLU A 451 -24.10 5.85 -20.62
CA GLU A 451 -23.79 7.02 -21.45
C GLU A 451 -23.26 8.23 -20.64
N LEU A 452 -22.69 7.97 -19.46
CA LEU A 452 -22.15 8.97 -18.54
C LEU A 452 -20.62 9.07 -18.64
N PRO A 453 -20.03 10.19 -18.20
CA PRO A 453 -18.58 10.29 -18.01
C PRO A 453 -18.15 9.45 -16.80
N CYS A 454 -17.89 8.16 -17.05
CA CYS A 454 -17.50 7.20 -16.03
C CYS A 454 -15.97 7.08 -15.91
N ILE A 455 -15.46 6.99 -14.70
CA ILE A 455 -14.05 6.68 -14.42
C ILE A 455 -13.94 5.19 -14.08
N ILE A 456 -13.07 4.47 -14.78
CA ILE A 456 -12.74 3.07 -14.45
C ILE A 456 -11.31 3.07 -13.93
N LEU A 457 -11.15 2.79 -12.63
CA LEU A 457 -9.84 2.81 -11.98
C LEU A 457 -8.94 1.68 -12.49
N PRO A 458 -7.62 1.90 -12.56
CA PRO A 458 -6.66 0.86 -12.90
C PRO A 458 -6.60 -0.23 -11.82
N GLU A 459 -5.84 -1.30 -12.07
CA GLU A 459 -5.64 -2.37 -11.09
C GLU A 459 -4.97 -1.82 -9.81
N ILE A 460 -5.67 -1.90 -8.68
CA ILE A 460 -5.13 -1.57 -7.35
C ILE A 460 -4.80 -2.88 -6.64
N ARG A 461 -3.51 -3.14 -6.44
CA ARG A 461 -3.02 -4.37 -5.79
C ARG A 461 -2.82 -4.23 -4.28
N GLU A 462 -2.70 -3.00 -3.80
CA GLU A 462 -2.50 -2.68 -2.40
C GLU A 462 -3.84 -2.39 -1.74
N ALA A 463 -4.19 -3.18 -0.73
CA ALA A 463 -5.46 -3.07 -0.02
C ALA A 463 -5.64 -1.71 0.65
N GLU A 464 -4.58 -1.20 1.26
CA GLU A 464 -4.55 0.09 1.95
C GLU A 464 -4.91 1.25 1.01
N LEU A 465 -4.41 1.21 -0.23
CA LEU A 465 -4.74 2.20 -1.26
C LEU A 465 -6.20 2.06 -1.72
N ALA A 466 -6.66 0.83 -1.96
CA ALA A 466 -8.05 0.59 -2.35
C ALA A 466 -9.04 1.07 -1.26
N ILE A 467 -8.73 0.83 0.02
CA ILE A 467 -9.49 1.30 1.18
C ILE A 467 -9.41 2.84 1.28
N GLY A 468 -8.23 3.43 1.05
CA GLY A 468 -8.04 4.88 1.01
C GLY A 468 -8.91 5.55 -0.05
N VAL A 469 -8.93 5.02 -1.27
CA VAL A 469 -9.80 5.51 -2.36
C VAL A 469 -11.28 5.31 -1.99
N MET A 470 -11.64 4.14 -1.44
CA MET A 470 -13.02 3.85 -1.03
C MET A 470 -13.52 4.84 0.03
N SER A 471 -12.66 5.28 0.95
CA SER A 471 -13.01 6.22 2.01
C SER A 471 -13.45 7.61 1.50
N ARG A 472 -13.13 7.92 0.24
CA ARG A 472 -13.51 9.18 -0.43
C ARG A 472 -14.80 9.07 -1.22
N MET A 473 -15.45 7.92 -1.23
CA MET A 473 -16.71 7.71 -1.92
C MET A 473 -17.89 8.12 -1.04
N LYS A 474 -18.98 8.56 -1.66
CA LYS A 474 -20.22 8.91 -0.94
C LYS A 474 -21.10 7.68 -0.71
N LEU A 475 -21.09 6.76 -1.66
CA LEU A 475 -21.85 5.52 -1.64
C LEU A 475 -21.13 4.46 -2.45
N VAL A 476 -21.26 3.20 -2.05
CA VAL A 476 -20.75 2.05 -2.80
C VAL A 476 -21.90 1.14 -3.22
N VAL A 477 -21.95 0.75 -4.50
CA VAL A 477 -22.87 -0.27 -5.01
C VAL A 477 -22.03 -1.44 -5.50
N ALA A 478 -22.17 -2.62 -4.90
CA ALA A 478 -21.27 -3.71 -5.22
C ALA A 478 -21.90 -5.12 -5.21
N MET A 479 -21.43 -5.93 -6.17
CA MET A 479 -21.62 -7.37 -6.20
C MET A 479 -20.51 -8.10 -5.45
N ARG A 480 -19.32 -7.50 -5.36
CA ARG A 480 -18.16 -8.08 -4.69
C ARG A 480 -18.23 -7.85 -3.18
N LEU A 481 -18.22 -8.92 -2.40
CA LEU A 481 -18.19 -8.85 -0.94
C LEU A 481 -17.07 -7.95 -0.40
N HIS A 482 -15.87 -8.05 -0.97
CA HIS A 482 -14.74 -7.22 -0.51
C HIS A 482 -14.90 -5.73 -0.82
N SER A 483 -15.65 -5.34 -1.86
CA SER A 483 -16.00 -3.93 -2.06
C SER A 483 -16.91 -3.42 -0.94
N LEU A 484 -17.85 -4.25 -0.47
CA LEU A 484 -18.70 -3.92 0.69
C LEU A 484 -17.89 -3.89 1.99
N LEU A 485 -16.96 -4.83 2.16
CA LEU A 485 -16.03 -4.85 3.30
C LEU A 485 -15.14 -3.60 3.34
N PHE A 486 -14.61 -3.16 2.19
CA PHE A 486 -13.82 -1.93 2.10
C PHE A 486 -14.67 -0.69 2.40
N ALA A 487 -15.90 -0.65 1.91
CA ALA A 487 -16.84 0.42 2.22
C ALA A 487 -17.14 0.46 3.73
N ALA A 488 -17.48 -0.68 4.34
CA ALA A 488 -17.72 -0.80 5.77
C ALA A 488 -16.50 -0.37 6.58
N ASN A 489 -15.31 -0.85 6.22
CA ASN A 489 -14.06 -0.48 6.89
C ASN A 489 -13.78 1.03 6.84
N SER A 490 -14.18 1.68 5.74
CA SER A 490 -14.01 3.12 5.50
C SER A 490 -15.14 3.99 6.07
N GLY A 491 -16.17 3.40 6.65
CA GLY A 491 -17.33 4.15 7.13
C GLY A 491 -18.24 4.69 6.00
N VAL A 492 -18.22 4.07 4.83
CA VAL A 492 -18.99 4.48 3.65
C VAL A 492 -20.24 3.61 3.52
N PRO A 493 -21.44 4.20 3.38
CA PRO A 493 -22.67 3.45 3.15
C PRO A 493 -22.57 2.59 1.88
N SER A 494 -23.24 1.42 1.89
CA SER A 494 -23.17 0.53 0.74
C SER A 494 -24.51 -0.12 0.38
N VAL A 495 -24.64 -0.50 -0.89
CA VAL A 495 -25.76 -1.30 -1.42
C VAL A 495 -25.18 -2.55 -2.06
N GLY A 496 -25.49 -3.70 -1.50
CA GLY A 496 -25.13 -5.01 -2.05
C GLY A 496 -26.06 -5.39 -3.21
N ILE A 497 -25.50 -5.87 -4.31
CA ILE A 497 -26.25 -6.62 -5.32
C ILE A 497 -25.93 -8.09 -5.08
N SER A 498 -26.85 -8.81 -4.44
CA SER A 498 -26.63 -10.20 -4.02
C SER A 498 -26.87 -11.16 -5.19
N TYR A 499 -25.88 -11.96 -5.47
CA TYR A 499 -25.91 -13.11 -6.38
C TYR A 499 -25.51 -14.40 -5.65
N ASP A 500 -25.17 -14.28 -4.39
CA ASP A 500 -24.61 -15.33 -3.54
C ASP A 500 -24.94 -14.95 -2.08
N PRO A 501 -25.46 -15.86 -1.26
CA PRO A 501 -25.90 -15.58 0.11
C PRO A 501 -24.90 -14.81 0.98
N LYS A 502 -23.59 -14.98 0.73
CA LYS A 502 -22.55 -14.25 1.49
C LYS A 502 -22.63 -12.72 1.38
N VAL A 503 -23.28 -12.19 0.33
CA VAL A 503 -23.44 -10.73 0.13
C VAL A 503 -24.56 -10.22 1.02
N SER A 504 -25.73 -10.88 0.99
CA SER A 504 -26.88 -10.55 1.85
C SER A 504 -26.57 -10.79 3.32
N SER A 505 -25.99 -11.94 3.67
CA SER A 505 -25.56 -12.24 5.05
C SER A 505 -24.59 -11.21 5.62
N PHE A 506 -23.64 -10.72 4.79
CA PHE A 506 -22.72 -9.68 5.26
C PHE A 506 -23.46 -8.37 5.58
N VAL A 507 -24.35 -7.93 4.69
CA VAL A 507 -25.13 -6.70 4.90
C VAL A 507 -26.02 -6.82 6.14
N GLU A 508 -26.69 -7.95 6.32
CA GLU A 508 -27.53 -8.24 7.48
C GLU A 508 -26.72 -8.29 8.78
N TYR A 509 -25.60 -9.03 8.77
CA TYR A 509 -24.74 -9.18 9.95
C TYR A 509 -24.09 -7.86 10.40
N THR A 510 -23.70 -7.02 9.45
CA THR A 510 -23.00 -5.76 9.75
C THR A 510 -23.94 -4.58 9.93
N GLY A 511 -25.16 -4.62 9.42
CA GLY A 511 -26.08 -3.48 9.36
C GLY A 511 -25.56 -2.32 8.51
N CYS A 512 -24.53 -2.57 7.66
CA CYS A 512 -23.76 -1.54 6.96
C CYS A 512 -24.34 -1.14 5.61
N GLY A 513 -25.64 -1.25 5.38
CA GLY A 513 -26.25 -0.85 4.11
C GLY A 513 -27.53 -1.61 3.80
N GLY A 514 -27.87 -1.65 2.51
CA GLY A 514 -29.00 -2.40 1.98
C GLY A 514 -28.56 -3.47 0.99
N CYS A 515 -29.47 -4.36 0.62
CA CYS A 515 -29.21 -5.42 -0.35
C CYS A 515 -30.36 -5.59 -1.34
N VAL A 516 -30.04 -5.85 -2.60
CA VAL A 516 -31.00 -6.22 -3.66
C VAL A 516 -30.51 -7.51 -4.30
N GLU A 517 -31.41 -8.50 -4.42
CA GLU A 517 -31.08 -9.75 -5.10
C GLU A 517 -30.95 -9.50 -6.62
N LEU A 518 -29.89 -10.00 -7.25
CA LEU A 518 -29.60 -9.79 -8.68
C LEU A 518 -30.77 -10.27 -9.56
N GLU A 519 -31.38 -11.42 -9.25
CA GLU A 519 -32.50 -11.97 -9.98
C GLU A 519 -33.71 -11.03 -10.01
N ASN A 520 -33.96 -10.34 -8.89
CA ASN A 520 -35.10 -9.44 -8.67
C ASN A 520 -34.74 -7.96 -8.90
N LEU A 521 -33.48 -7.66 -9.30
CA LEU A 521 -33.01 -6.29 -9.50
C LEU A 521 -33.77 -5.63 -10.65
N THR A 522 -34.31 -4.46 -10.38
CA THR A 522 -34.91 -3.56 -11.35
C THR A 522 -34.30 -2.16 -11.19
N GLU A 523 -34.41 -1.33 -12.20
CA GLU A 523 -34.02 0.09 -12.12
C GLU A 523 -34.60 0.75 -10.85
N GLN A 524 -35.91 0.55 -10.60
CA GLN A 524 -36.60 1.19 -9.48
C GLN A 524 -36.07 0.70 -8.11
N SER A 525 -35.92 -0.62 -7.95
CA SER A 525 -35.42 -1.17 -6.67
C SER A 525 -34.01 -0.65 -6.34
N LEU A 526 -33.14 -0.52 -7.35
CA LEU A 526 -31.80 -0.01 -7.12
C LEU A 526 -31.78 1.49 -6.88
N LYS A 527 -32.61 2.27 -7.58
CA LYS A 527 -32.80 3.72 -7.31
C LYS A 527 -33.27 3.99 -5.88
N ASP A 528 -34.25 3.25 -5.40
CA ASP A 528 -34.79 3.41 -4.05
C ASP A 528 -33.72 3.13 -3.00
N MET A 529 -32.92 2.09 -3.19
CA MET A 529 -31.80 1.76 -2.30
C MET A 529 -30.69 2.81 -2.33
N ILE A 530 -30.30 3.30 -3.52
CA ILE A 530 -29.31 4.38 -3.66
C ILE A 530 -29.82 5.64 -2.95
N LYS A 531 -31.07 6.05 -3.18
CA LYS A 531 -31.68 7.21 -2.55
C LYS A 531 -31.73 7.09 -1.03
N LEU A 532 -32.15 5.92 -0.52
CA LEU A 532 -32.23 5.62 0.91
C LEU A 532 -30.86 5.78 1.58
N HIS A 533 -29.83 5.16 1.05
CA HIS A 533 -28.51 5.12 1.67
C HIS A 533 -27.65 6.37 1.39
N CYS A 534 -27.99 7.16 0.37
CA CYS A 534 -27.32 8.43 0.12
C CYS A 534 -27.87 9.58 1.01
N SER A 535 -29.16 9.56 1.33
CA SER A 535 -29.87 10.66 2.01
C SER A 535 -29.98 10.52 3.51
N THR A 536 -29.85 9.31 4.06
CA THR A 536 -29.99 9.06 5.51
C THR A 536 -28.69 9.35 6.25
N ASP A 537 -28.77 10.21 7.25
CA ASP A 537 -27.71 10.40 8.25
C ASP A 537 -27.69 9.22 9.26
N LYS A 538 -27.51 8.01 8.73
CA LYS A 538 -27.35 6.78 9.53
C LYS A 538 -25.93 6.57 10.03
N LYS A 539 -25.09 7.60 9.98
CA LYS A 539 -23.68 7.49 10.31
C LYS A 539 -23.44 6.98 11.72
N ALA A 540 -24.23 7.45 12.70
CA ALA A 540 -24.10 7.02 14.09
C ALA A 540 -24.48 5.54 14.29
N GLU A 541 -25.59 5.10 13.68
CA GLU A 541 -26.05 3.70 13.71
C GLU A 541 -25.02 2.78 13.04
N PHE A 542 -24.51 3.20 11.92
CA PHE A 542 -23.47 2.52 11.16
C PHE A 542 -22.15 2.41 11.96
N GLU A 543 -21.69 3.49 12.60
CA GLU A 543 -20.50 3.49 13.42
C GLU A 543 -20.62 2.53 14.63
N GLU A 544 -21.81 2.42 15.24
CA GLU A 544 -22.04 1.50 16.34
C GLU A 544 -22.02 0.03 15.88
N SER A 545 -22.69 -0.26 14.76
CA SER A 545 -22.62 -1.59 14.12
C SER A 545 -21.19 -1.98 13.78
N LEU A 546 -20.44 -1.05 13.20
CA LEU A 546 -19.04 -1.26 12.82
C LEU A 546 -18.13 -1.49 14.04
N LYS A 547 -18.36 -0.82 15.19
CA LYS A 547 -17.63 -1.09 16.43
C LYS A 547 -17.81 -2.53 16.90
N THR A 548 -19.05 -3.03 16.85
CA THR A 548 -19.38 -4.41 17.24
C THR A 548 -18.65 -5.42 16.34
N VAL A 549 -18.69 -5.20 15.02
CA VAL A 549 -18.04 -6.09 14.06
C VAL A 549 -16.51 -6.04 14.16
N ARG A 550 -15.93 -4.85 14.40
CA ARG A 550 -14.49 -4.69 14.66
C ARG A 550 -14.06 -5.37 15.97
N ALA A 551 -14.88 -5.32 17.01
CA ALA A 551 -14.60 -6.04 18.24
C ALA A 551 -14.62 -7.58 18.02
N ALA A 552 -15.55 -8.07 17.22
CA ALA A 552 -15.60 -9.48 16.81
C ALA A 552 -14.36 -9.85 15.96
N GLU A 553 -13.91 -8.98 15.08
CA GLU A 553 -12.71 -9.19 14.26
C GLU A 553 -11.45 -9.42 15.13
N GLN A 554 -11.29 -8.69 16.25
CA GLN A 554 -10.17 -8.87 17.18
C GLN A 554 -10.10 -10.27 17.83
N LEU A 555 -11.15 -11.06 17.77
CA LEU A 555 -11.14 -12.46 18.24
C LEU A 555 -10.22 -13.34 17.40
N ASN A 556 -10.03 -12.99 16.13
CA ASN A 556 -9.07 -13.66 15.25
C ASN A 556 -7.65 -13.58 15.83
N LEU A 557 -7.19 -12.37 16.14
CA LEU A 557 -5.87 -12.12 16.70
C LEU A 557 -5.71 -12.73 18.10
N LYS A 558 -6.71 -12.54 18.97
CA LYS A 558 -6.70 -13.13 20.33
C LYS A 558 -6.54 -14.64 20.29
N THR A 559 -7.22 -15.29 19.35
CA THR A 559 -7.11 -16.74 19.14
C THR A 559 -5.73 -17.14 18.64
N ALA A 560 -5.17 -16.43 17.65
CA ALA A 560 -3.82 -16.68 17.17
C ALA A 560 -2.77 -16.49 18.28
N LYS A 561 -2.87 -15.43 19.07
CA LYS A 561 -2.01 -15.16 20.23
C LYS A 561 -2.04 -16.34 21.23
N ARG A 562 -3.23 -16.83 21.59
CA ARG A 562 -3.41 -17.98 22.47
C ARG A 562 -2.74 -19.24 21.92
N LEU A 563 -2.96 -19.55 20.64
CA LEU A 563 -2.41 -20.75 20.00
C LEU A 563 -0.88 -20.71 19.86
N MET A 564 -0.32 -19.53 19.76
CA MET A 564 1.12 -19.32 19.74
C MET A 564 1.74 -19.29 21.14
N SER A 565 0.94 -19.25 22.20
CA SER A 565 1.39 -19.09 23.59
C SER A 565 2.27 -17.85 23.78
N ILE A 566 1.86 -16.73 23.16
CA ILE A 566 2.48 -15.40 23.34
C ILE A 566 1.75 -14.75 24.53
N GLU A 567 2.49 -14.36 25.57
CA GLU A 567 1.95 -13.69 26.76
C GLU A 567 1.47 -12.24 26.49
#